data_9f4f7e5f9305467c1a3040bec661c1f3
#
_entry.id   9f4f7e5f9305467c1a3040bec661c1f3
#
_cell.length_a   1.000
_cell.length_b   1.000
_cell.length_c   1.000
_cell.angle_alpha   90.00
_cell.angle_beta   90.00
_cell.angle_gamma   90.00
#
_symmetry.space_group_name_H-M   'P 1'
#
loop_
_entity.id
_entity.type
_entity.pdbx_description
1 polymer ?
#
loop_
_entity_poly.entity_id
_entity_poly.type
_entity_poly.pdbx_seq_one_letter_code
_entity_poly.pdbx_strand_id
1 'polypeptide(L)'
;MKLQTRLTALVSAIIILISAAIGLFAISITENSEVGRVDSILSIAVNQLAETKDEPLSLALLLADQSDLKFTVSYISAAREITALNQSSGDLQGVPTDQDLLAARTEGLTLEIDGVHRIRAIALPDDEFLVLSVSLADIKTAKSQNIRYLFLFTLAMVLLGIAVSNYLFRRDNELNEVVNSLQKNQENMREFLGDASHELRTPLTVIKGYIELLSKNKTQAPEIRSGYYDRVGHEIERMQALINDLLLIAELEDQAPAAPEIINFSREVAHLSNDLKTLQTMRPIETKIEPGILVNISQNYAQQMLANIFANLRRHTPEDSQVLIVLATSGNKAVLTISDAGPGLPEEVYKSGIQYFQRFDRSRSRESGGSGLGMTIMKRIIENASGSIGLRKSHFGGLEIEINLPISRD
;
A
#
# COMPACT_ATOMS: atom_id res chain seq x y z
N MET A 1 -11.27 -7.81 -13.47
CA MET A 1 -10.06 -8.37 -12.80
C MET A 1 -8.90 -7.47 -13.11
N LYS A 2 -8.26 -6.85 -12.13
CA LYS A 2 -7.15 -5.90 -12.30
C LYS A 2 -5.97 -6.64 -12.98
N LEU A 3 -5.20 -5.97 -13.82
CA LEU A 3 -4.04 -6.51 -14.56
C LEU A 3 -3.13 -7.35 -13.66
N GLN A 4 -2.94 -6.92 -12.46
CA GLN A 4 -2.13 -7.54 -11.43
C GLN A 4 -2.60 -8.93 -11.01
N THR A 5 -3.92 -9.13 -10.77
CA THR A 5 -4.46 -10.46 -10.45
C THR A 5 -4.23 -11.45 -11.59
N ARG A 6 -4.25 -10.96 -12.83
CA ARG A 6 -3.92 -11.77 -14.01
C ARG A 6 -2.43 -12.13 -14.06
N LEU A 7 -1.54 -11.18 -13.75
CA LEU A 7 -0.10 -11.41 -13.73
C LEU A 7 0.30 -12.39 -12.61
N THR A 8 -0.22 -12.19 -11.38
CA THR A 8 0.03 -13.12 -10.26
C THR A 8 -0.47 -14.53 -10.56
N ALA A 9 -1.68 -14.66 -11.14
CA ALA A 9 -2.24 -15.95 -11.54
C ALA A 9 -1.39 -16.62 -12.62
N LEU A 10 -0.90 -15.88 -13.61
CA LEU A 10 -0.05 -16.38 -14.68
C LEU A 10 1.32 -16.85 -14.14
N VAL A 11 1.97 -16.07 -13.30
CA VAL A 11 3.25 -16.46 -12.66
C VAL A 11 3.06 -17.71 -11.79
N SER A 12 1.99 -17.79 -10.98
CA SER A 12 1.68 -18.95 -10.16
C SER A 12 1.43 -20.19 -11.03
N ALA A 13 0.70 -20.04 -12.13
CA ALA A 13 0.45 -21.15 -13.06
C ALA A 13 1.75 -21.66 -13.71
N ILE A 14 2.66 -20.77 -14.08
CA ILE A 14 3.97 -21.13 -14.65
C ILE A 14 4.81 -21.89 -13.60
N ILE A 15 4.86 -21.41 -12.35
CA ILE A 15 5.57 -22.07 -11.25
C ILE A 15 5.04 -23.49 -11.04
N ILE A 16 3.71 -23.67 -10.98
CA ILE A 16 3.06 -24.97 -10.82
C ILE A 16 3.45 -25.90 -11.97
N LEU A 17 3.35 -25.43 -13.21
CA LEU A 17 3.61 -26.24 -14.40
C LEU A 17 5.09 -26.69 -14.46
N ILE A 18 6.01 -25.78 -14.22
CA ILE A 18 7.46 -26.10 -14.23
C ILE A 18 7.80 -27.04 -13.07
N SER A 19 7.34 -26.77 -11.86
CA SER A 19 7.60 -27.65 -10.70
C SER A 19 7.02 -29.05 -10.89
N ALA A 20 5.79 -29.15 -11.42
CA ALA A 20 5.16 -30.44 -11.70
C ALA A 20 5.94 -31.20 -12.78
N ALA A 21 6.32 -30.54 -13.88
CA ALA A 21 7.06 -31.19 -14.97
C ALA A 21 8.43 -31.74 -14.51
N ILE A 22 9.22 -30.89 -13.84
CA ILE A 22 10.55 -31.28 -13.32
C ILE A 22 10.42 -32.34 -12.25
N GLY A 23 9.48 -32.21 -11.30
CA GLY A 23 9.30 -33.11 -10.20
C GLY A 23 8.82 -34.48 -10.66
N LEU A 24 7.83 -34.57 -11.55
CA LEU A 24 7.33 -35.82 -12.11
C LEU A 24 8.41 -36.50 -12.96
N PHE A 25 9.18 -35.75 -13.73
CA PHE A 25 10.30 -36.28 -14.51
C PHE A 25 11.38 -36.87 -13.60
N ALA A 26 11.77 -36.18 -12.54
CA ALA A 26 12.75 -36.67 -11.57
C ALA A 26 12.27 -37.98 -10.87
N ILE A 27 10.99 -38.01 -10.45
CA ILE A 27 10.39 -39.19 -9.81
C ILE A 27 10.38 -40.40 -10.79
N SER A 28 10.02 -40.12 -12.06
CA SER A 28 10.01 -41.18 -13.09
C SER A 28 11.40 -41.74 -13.37
N ILE A 29 12.43 -40.87 -13.45
CA ILE A 29 13.83 -41.34 -13.64
C ILE A 29 14.28 -42.15 -12.45
N THR A 30 14.01 -41.74 -11.22
CA THR A 30 14.39 -42.45 -10.00
C THR A 30 13.72 -43.83 -9.95
N GLU A 31 12.42 -43.91 -10.21
CA GLU A 31 11.67 -45.15 -10.26
C GLU A 31 12.25 -46.11 -11.30
N ASN A 32 12.44 -45.65 -12.54
CA ASN A 32 12.98 -46.46 -13.61
C ASN A 32 14.41 -46.94 -13.32
N SER A 33 15.23 -46.12 -12.69
CA SER A 33 16.59 -46.47 -12.27
C SER A 33 16.59 -47.58 -11.19
N GLU A 34 15.72 -47.43 -10.18
CA GLU A 34 15.62 -48.45 -9.10
C GLU A 34 15.04 -49.78 -9.62
N VAL A 35 14.01 -49.75 -10.45
CA VAL A 35 13.47 -50.94 -11.10
C VAL A 35 14.51 -51.59 -12.01
N GLY A 36 15.24 -50.82 -12.79
CA GLY A 36 16.33 -51.30 -13.63
C GLY A 36 17.48 -51.96 -12.83
N ARG A 37 17.76 -51.45 -11.62
CA ARG A 37 18.72 -52.02 -10.69
C ARG A 37 18.24 -53.39 -10.21
N VAL A 38 16.95 -53.52 -9.84
CA VAL A 38 16.33 -54.78 -9.46
C VAL A 38 16.42 -55.82 -10.59
N ASP A 39 16.06 -55.42 -11.81
CA ASP A 39 16.12 -56.27 -12.99
C ASP A 39 17.56 -56.77 -13.27
N SER A 40 18.54 -55.88 -13.13
CA SER A 40 19.96 -56.24 -13.31
C SER A 40 20.45 -57.24 -12.28
N ILE A 41 20.11 -57.07 -11.00
CA ILE A 41 20.50 -57.99 -9.93
C ILE A 41 19.83 -59.37 -10.12
N LEU A 42 18.53 -59.38 -10.42
CA LEU A 42 17.82 -60.61 -10.72
C LEU A 42 18.42 -61.35 -11.92
N SER A 43 18.83 -60.60 -12.97
CA SER A 43 19.45 -61.21 -14.15
C SER A 43 20.83 -61.82 -13.84
N ILE A 44 21.64 -61.10 -13.04
CA ILE A 44 22.95 -61.63 -12.61
C ILE A 44 22.78 -62.87 -11.76
N ALA A 45 21.88 -62.89 -10.78
CA ALA A 45 21.59 -63.96 -9.92
C ALA A 45 21.14 -65.26 -10.73
N VAL A 46 20.22 -65.05 -11.67
CA VAL A 46 19.72 -66.11 -12.54
C VAL A 46 20.83 -66.69 -13.43
N ASN A 47 21.67 -65.81 -14.05
CA ASN A 47 22.75 -66.26 -14.90
C ASN A 47 23.79 -67.09 -14.10
N GLN A 48 24.14 -66.70 -12.87
CA GLN A 48 25.02 -67.41 -11.99
C GLN A 48 24.45 -68.82 -11.61
N LEU A 49 23.13 -68.82 -11.34
CA LEU A 49 22.42 -70.07 -11.03
C LEU A 49 22.35 -71.00 -12.24
N ALA A 50 22.17 -70.49 -13.44
CA ALA A 50 22.11 -71.28 -14.68
C ALA A 50 23.47 -71.97 -15.05
N GLU A 51 24.57 -71.32 -14.68
CA GLU A 51 25.92 -71.82 -14.92
C GLU A 51 26.31 -72.94 -13.91
N THR A 52 25.67 -72.98 -12.74
CA THR A 52 26.00 -73.91 -11.67
C THR A 52 25.07 -75.11 -11.73
N LYS A 53 25.57 -76.23 -12.32
CA LYS A 53 24.75 -77.46 -12.56
C LYS A 53 24.55 -78.35 -11.32
N ASP A 54 25.43 -78.25 -10.31
CA ASP A 54 25.48 -79.28 -9.26
C ASP A 54 24.67 -78.98 -7.98
N GLU A 55 24.35 -77.71 -7.66
CA GLU A 55 23.48 -77.28 -6.53
C GLU A 55 22.87 -75.91 -6.70
N PRO A 56 21.89 -75.71 -7.59
CA PRO A 56 21.33 -74.39 -7.83
C PRO A 56 20.56 -73.83 -6.61
N LEU A 57 20.06 -74.67 -5.75
CA LEU A 57 19.26 -74.31 -4.57
C LEU A 57 20.10 -73.65 -3.46
N SER A 58 21.25 -74.26 -3.14
CA SER A 58 22.16 -73.71 -2.12
C SER A 58 22.78 -72.42 -2.55
N LEU A 59 23.11 -72.28 -3.83
CA LEU A 59 23.62 -71.01 -4.39
C LEU A 59 22.55 -69.88 -4.41
N ALA A 60 21.29 -70.24 -4.73
CA ALA A 60 20.20 -69.26 -4.70
C ALA A 60 19.98 -68.69 -3.30
N LEU A 61 20.02 -69.53 -2.27
CA LEU A 61 19.91 -69.08 -0.88
C LEU A 61 21.09 -68.23 -0.45
N LEU A 62 22.30 -68.56 -0.87
CA LEU A 62 23.52 -67.82 -0.57
C LEU A 62 23.51 -66.42 -1.27
N LEU A 63 23.06 -66.32 -2.49
CA LEU A 63 22.89 -65.08 -3.23
C LEU A 63 21.80 -64.23 -2.60
N ALA A 64 20.71 -64.83 -2.08
CA ALA A 64 19.67 -64.11 -1.39
C ALA A 64 20.16 -63.44 -0.07
N ASP A 65 21.06 -64.15 0.63
CA ASP A 65 21.63 -63.66 1.90
C ASP A 65 22.72 -62.56 1.67
N GLN A 66 23.49 -62.68 0.59
CA GLN A 66 24.60 -61.77 0.29
C GLN A 66 24.18 -60.51 -0.52
N SER A 67 22.99 -60.47 -1.09
CA SER A 67 22.56 -59.34 -1.89
C SER A 67 22.02 -58.21 -1.02
N ASP A 68 22.30 -56.96 -1.40
CA ASP A 68 21.69 -55.74 -0.80
C ASP A 68 20.16 -55.72 -0.99
N LEU A 69 19.64 -56.47 -1.96
CA LEU A 69 18.23 -56.65 -2.21
C LEU A 69 17.76 -57.96 -1.58
N LYS A 70 16.84 -57.89 -0.64
CA LYS A 70 16.19 -59.07 -0.04
C LYS A 70 15.25 -59.68 -1.07
N PHE A 71 15.69 -60.70 -1.76
CA PHE A 71 14.82 -61.46 -2.62
C PHE A 71 14.41 -62.80 -1.99
N THR A 72 13.16 -63.14 -2.26
CA THR A 72 12.59 -64.43 -1.86
C THR A 72 12.94 -65.50 -2.91
N VAL A 73 13.42 -66.64 -2.45
CA VAL A 73 13.68 -67.78 -3.29
C VAL A 73 12.56 -68.83 -3.04
N SER A 74 11.83 -69.16 -4.09
CA SER A 74 10.77 -70.19 -4.04
C SER A 74 11.03 -71.27 -5.02
N TYR A 75 10.81 -72.50 -4.58
CA TYR A 75 10.85 -73.68 -5.41
C TYR A 75 9.42 -74.12 -5.79
N ILE A 76 9.22 -74.44 -7.06
CA ILE A 76 7.95 -74.91 -7.61
C ILE A 76 8.16 -76.31 -8.14
N SER A 77 7.50 -77.25 -7.53
CA SER A 77 7.57 -78.68 -7.93
C SER A 77 6.82 -78.93 -9.25
N ALA A 78 7.04 -80.09 -9.86
CA ALA A 78 6.27 -80.54 -11.03
C ALA A 78 4.76 -80.63 -10.76
N ALA A 79 4.37 -80.91 -9.51
CA ALA A 79 2.98 -80.86 -9.06
C ALA A 79 2.42 -79.43 -8.84
N ARG A 80 3.22 -78.36 -9.13
CA ARG A 80 2.89 -76.96 -8.90
C ARG A 80 2.74 -76.57 -7.42
N GLU A 81 3.33 -77.34 -6.52
CA GLU A 81 3.45 -76.97 -5.12
C GLU A 81 4.59 -76.00 -4.94
N ILE A 82 4.29 -74.86 -4.27
CA ILE A 82 5.23 -73.78 -4.06
C ILE A 82 5.79 -73.87 -2.65
N THR A 83 7.11 -73.94 -2.53
CA THR A 83 7.81 -73.94 -1.26
C THR A 83 8.78 -72.74 -1.19
N ALA A 84 8.57 -71.84 -0.24
CA ALA A 84 9.54 -70.76 0.03
C ALA A 84 10.77 -71.38 0.73
N LEU A 85 11.96 -71.07 0.23
CA LEU A 85 13.21 -71.67 0.68
C LEU A 85 13.99 -70.77 1.66
N ASN A 86 13.75 -69.48 1.62
CA ASN A 86 14.31 -68.53 2.58
C ASN A 86 13.20 -67.82 3.34
N GLN A 87 13.44 -67.63 4.64
CA GLN A 87 12.48 -66.89 5.50
C GLN A 87 12.53 -65.37 5.32
N SER A 88 12.63 -64.82 4.13
CA SER A 88 12.38 -63.40 3.89
C SER A 88 10.90 -63.17 4.00
N SER A 89 10.47 -63.04 5.25
CA SER A 89 9.22 -62.46 5.74
C SER A 89 8.01 -62.47 4.81
N GLY A 90 7.07 -63.31 5.18
CA GLY A 90 5.65 -63.05 4.90
C GLY A 90 5.19 -63.50 3.54
N ASP A 91 4.07 -64.16 3.56
CA ASP A 91 3.18 -64.50 2.43
C ASP A 91 3.84 -64.63 1.04
N LEU A 92 3.73 -65.78 0.44
CA LEU A 92 3.92 -66.03 -0.98
C LEU A 92 3.02 -65.12 -1.84
N GLN A 93 3.28 -63.86 -1.77
CA GLN A 93 2.63 -62.86 -2.60
C GLN A 93 3.37 -62.78 -3.94
N GLY A 94 2.64 -62.83 -5.02
CA GLY A 94 3.21 -62.87 -6.37
C GLY A 94 3.51 -64.30 -6.87
N VAL A 95 2.58 -65.19 -6.70
CA VAL A 95 2.67 -66.56 -7.27
C VAL A 95 2.54 -66.47 -8.79
N PRO A 96 3.59 -66.88 -9.56
CA PRO A 96 3.51 -66.92 -11.01
C PRO A 96 2.45 -67.93 -11.49
N THR A 97 1.72 -67.50 -12.51
CA THR A 97 0.78 -68.44 -13.19
C THR A 97 1.58 -69.44 -14.08
N ASP A 98 0.95 -70.53 -14.48
CA ASP A 98 1.59 -71.49 -15.43
C ASP A 98 2.02 -70.77 -16.72
N GLN A 99 1.30 -69.79 -17.13
CA GLN A 99 1.62 -68.96 -18.32
C GLN A 99 2.87 -68.10 -18.09
N ASP A 100 3.04 -67.54 -16.90
CA ASP A 100 4.24 -66.82 -16.48
C ASP A 100 5.47 -67.72 -16.40
N LEU A 101 5.31 -68.89 -15.87
CA LEU A 101 6.39 -69.88 -15.80
C LEU A 101 6.82 -70.36 -17.18
N LEU A 102 5.87 -70.53 -18.09
CA LEU A 102 6.16 -70.90 -19.48
C LEU A 102 6.91 -69.77 -20.21
N ALA A 103 6.49 -68.57 -20.00
CA ALA A 103 7.18 -67.33 -20.55
C ALA A 103 8.58 -67.21 -19.99
N ALA A 104 8.79 -67.46 -18.71
CA ALA A 104 10.09 -67.42 -18.05
C ALA A 104 11.05 -68.54 -18.61
N ARG A 105 10.50 -69.68 -19.00
CA ARG A 105 11.24 -70.76 -19.58
C ARG A 105 11.76 -70.46 -21.00
N THR A 106 10.95 -69.74 -21.80
CA THR A 106 11.25 -69.47 -23.21
C THR A 106 12.05 -68.23 -23.43
N GLU A 107 11.83 -67.21 -22.67
CA GLU A 107 12.33 -65.80 -22.92
C GLU A 107 13.29 -65.32 -21.84
N GLY A 108 13.40 -66.03 -20.68
CA GLY A 108 14.25 -65.55 -19.56
C GLY A 108 13.86 -64.17 -19.05
N LEU A 109 12.59 -63.71 -19.21
CA LEU A 109 12.09 -62.39 -18.92
C LEU A 109 11.89 -62.21 -17.42
N THR A 110 12.11 -60.96 -16.97
CA THR A 110 11.69 -60.50 -15.67
C THR A 110 10.22 -60.05 -15.78
N LEU A 111 9.34 -60.63 -15.00
CA LEU A 111 7.90 -60.32 -15.01
C LEU A 111 7.51 -59.52 -13.79
N GLU A 112 6.52 -58.64 -13.93
CA GLU A 112 5.89 -57.94 -12.82
C GLU A 112 4.55 -58.60 -12.51
N ILE A 113 4.42 -59.12 -11.30
CA ILE A 113 3.21 -59.80 -10.83
C ILE A 113 2.54 -58.91 -9.77
N ASP A 114 1.21 -58.81 -9.81
CA ASP A 114 0.40 -58.03 -8.88
C ASP A 114 0.80 -56.55 -8.80
N GLY A 115 1.57 -56.05 -9.78
CA GLY A 115 2.08 -54.68 -9.76
C GLY A 115 3.07 -54.38 -8.61
N VAL A 116 3.45 -55.36 -7.80
CA VAL A 116 4.28 -55.17 -6.59
C VAL A 116 5.52 -56.08 -6.58
N HIS A 117 5.49 -57.20 -7.26
CA HIS A 117 6.60 -58.13 -7.25
C HIS A 117 7.25 -58.22 -8.63
N ARG A 118 8.56 -58.14 -8.62
CA ARG A 118 9.42 -58.47 -9.80
C ARG A 118 9.92 -59.85 -9.63
N ILE A 119 9.62 -60.76 -10.59
CA ILE A 119 10.05 -62.15 -10.54
C ILE A 119 10.90 -62.51 -11.75
N ARG A 120 11.77 -63.50 -11.52
CA ARG A 120 12.50 -64.19 -12.58
C ARG A 120 12.59 -65.64 -12.23
N ALA A 121 12.20 -66.49 -13.15
CA ALA A 121 12.18 -67.95 -12.94
C ALA A 121 13.28 -68.67 -13.75
N ILE A 122 13.78 -69.75 -13.21
CA ILE A 122 14.74 -70.67 -13.84
C ILE A 122 14.05 -72.02 -13.91
N ALA A 123 14.05 -72.63 -15.08
CA ALA A 123 13.59 -74.02 -15.25
C ALA A 123 14.66 -75.02 -14.77
N LEU A 124 14.24 -75.92 -13.94
CA LEU A 124 15.03 -77.08 -13.48
C LEU A 124 14.64 -78.31 -14.26
N PRO A 125 15.39 -79.48 -14.13
CA PRO A 125 14.95 -80.72 -14.67
C PRO A 125 13.58 -81.17 -14.11
N ASP A 126 12.87 -82.01 -14.81
CA ASP A 126 11.58 -82.58 -14.39
C ASP A 126 10.40 -81.61 -14.24
N ASP A 127 10.39 -80.52 -15.05
CA ASP A 127 9.33 -79.46 -15.07
C ASP A 127 9.18 -78.70 -13.74
N GLU A 128 10.27 -78.62 -13.02
CA GLU A 128 10.40 -77.82 -11.79
C GLU A 128 10.95 -76.41 -12.07
N PHE A 129 10.68 -75.46 -11.16
CA PHE A 129 11.16 -74.13 -11.32
C PHE A 129 11.71 -73.52 -10.01
N LEU A 130 12.76 -72.74 -10.14
CA LEU A 130 13.26 -71.87 -9.08
C LEU A 130 12.91 -70.46 -9.40
N VAL A 131 12.17 -69.83 -8.51
CA VAL A 131 11.67 -68.44 -8.69
C VAL A 131 12.35 -67.49 -7.71
N LEU A 132 12.94 -66.45 -8.24
CA LEU A 132 13.49 -65.32 -7.49
C LEU A 132 12.50 -64.19 -7.57
N SER A 133 12.05 -63.70 -6.41
CA SER A 133 11.06 -62.59 -6.31
C SER A 133 11.57 -61.43 -5.45
N VAL A 134 11.39 -60.18 -5.91
CA VAL A 134 11.73 -58.95 -5.19
C VAL A 134 10.49 -58.11 -5.08
N SER A 135 10.20 -57.62 -3.88
CA SER A 135 9.10 -56.67 -3.65
C SER A 135 9.47 -55.25 -4.10
N LEU A 136 8.62 -54.62 -4.89
CA LEU A 136 8.70 -53.21 -5.29
C LEU A 136 7.94 -52.30 -4.33
N ALA A 137 7.40 -52.85 -3.20
CA ALA A 137 6.57 -52.09 -2.27
C ALA A 137 7.29 -50.84 -1.73
N ASP A 138 8.57 -50.96 -1.40
CA ASP A 138 9.37 -49.85 -0.91
C ASP A 138 9.58 -48.79 -1.98
N ILE A 139 9.83 -49.16 -3.22
CA ILE A 139 9.98 -48.26 -4.37
C ILE A 139 8.67 -47.52 -4.62
N LYS A 140 7.53 -48.21 -4.61
CA LYS A 140 6.20 -47.60 -4.79
C LYS A 140 5.80 -46.68 -3.62
N THR A 141 6.17 -47.07 -2.39
CA THR A 141 5.97 -46.25 -1.21
C THR A 141 6.82 -44.96 -1.28
N ALA A 142 8.10 -45.08 -1.64
CA ALA A 142 8.99 -43.95 -1.85
C ALA A 142 8.46 -43.02 -2.96
N LYS A 143 7.97 -43.59 -4.08
CA LYS A 143 7.31 -42.78 -5.14
C LYS A 143 6.13 -42.00 -4.62
N SER A 144 5.23 -42.62 -3.85
CA SER A 144 4.06 -41.94 -3.30
C SER A 144 4.43 -40.84 -2.28
N GLN A 145 5.48 -41.07 -1.50
CA GLN A 145 6.03 -40.03 -0.59
C GLN A 145 6.64 -38.86 -1.37
N ASN A 146 7.43 -39.13 -2.40
CA ASN A 146 8.03 -38.12 -3.24
C ASN A 146 6.98 -37.27 -3.96
N ILE A 147 5.87 -37.84 -4.43
CA ILE A 147 4.74 -37.14 -5.00
C ILE A 147 4.08 -36.21 -3.95
N ARG A 148 3.92 -36.68 -2.71
CA ARG A 148 3.38 -35.83 -1.61
C ARG A 148 4.31 -34.67 -1.29
N TYR A 149 5.62 -34.89 -1.21
CA TYR A 149 6.59 -33.83 -0.98
C TYR A 149 6.62 -32.82 -2.12
N LEU A 150 6.53 -33.27 -3.37
CA LEU A 150 6.41 -32.37 -4.53
C LEU A 150 5.16 -31.51 -4.46
N PHE A 151 4.02 -32.09 -4.06
CA PHE A 151 2.78 -31.32 -3.88
C PHE A 151 2.90 -30.28 -2.77
N LEU A 152 3.45 -30.63 -1.61
CA LEU A 152 3.66 -29.70 -0.51
C LEU A 152 4.64 -28.58 -0.88
N PHE A 153 5.71 -28.92 -1.58
CA PHE A 153 6.70 -27.93 -2.05
C PHE A 153 6.08 -26.95 -3.06
N THR A 154 5.33 -27.44 -4.05
CA THR A 154 4.65 -26.58 -5.01
C THR A 154 3.61 -25.69 -4.34
N LEU A 155 2.85 -26.21 -3.38
CA LEU A 155 1.90 -25.41 -2.60
C LEU A 155 2.61 -24.29 -1.82
N ALA A 156 3.72 -24.61 -1.15
CA ALA A 156 4.49 -23.60 -0.40
C ALA A 156 5.04 -22.51 -1.32
N MET A 157 5.56 -22.87 -2.50
CA MET A 157 6.06 -21.91 -3.49
C MET A 157 4.96 -20.99 -4.04
N VAL A 158 3.77 -21.52 -4.27
CA VAL A 158 2.61 -20.70 -4.70
C VAL A 158 2.19 -19.71 -3.60
N LEU A 159 2.10 -20.18 -2.35
CA LEU A 159 1.77 -19.32 -1.21
C LEU A 159 2.81 -18.20 -1.01
N LEU A 160 4.09 -18.55 -1.14
CA LEU A 160 5.17 -17.56 -1.09
C LEU A 160 5.04 -16.52 -2.23
N GLY A 161 4.77 -17.00 -3.45
CA GLY A 161 4.56 -16.11 -4.60
C GLY A 161 3.40 -15.13 -4.40
N ILE A 162 2.28 -15.60 -3.84
CA ILE A 162 1.13 -14.76 -3.49
C ILE A 162 1.51 -13.74 -2.40
N ALA A 163 2.23 -14.17 -1.36
CA ALA A 163 2.65 -13.29 -0.27
C ALA A 163 3.58 -12.18 -0.76
N VAL A 164 4.59 -12.52 -1.57
CA VAL A 164 5.52 -11.56 -2.18
C VAL A 164 4.77 -10.59 -3.11
N SER A 165 3.87 -11.11 -3.95
CA SER A 165 3.07 -10.27 -4.84
C SER A 165 2.20 -9.26 -4.06
N ASN A 166 1.55 -9.70 -2.98
CA ASN A 166 0.74 -8.82 -2.13
C ASN A 166 1.60 -7.78 -1.40
N TYR A 167 2.80 -8.17 -0.94
CA TYR A 167 3.73 -7.24 -0.30
C TYR A 167 4.20 -6.14 -1.26
N LEU A 168 4.64 -6.52 -2.46
CA LEU A 168 5.10 -5.57 -3.48
C LEU A 168 3.97 -4.62 -3.90
N PHE A 169 2.75 -5.11 -4.01
CA PHE A 169 1.62 -4.28 -4.39
C PHE A 169 1.22 -3.25 -3.33
N ARG A 170 1.25 -3.62 -2.05
CA ARG A 170 1.00 -2.64 -0.97
C ARG A 170 2.00 -1.50 -1.04
N ARG A 171 3.28 -1.84 -1.23
CA ARG A 171 4.36 -0.86 -1.34
C ARG A 171 4.22 0.05 -2.58
N ASP A 172 3.78 -0.51 -3.70
CA ASP A 172 3.56 0.25 -4.94
C ASP A 172 2.39 1.25 -4.80
N ASN A 173 1.31 0.85 -4.12
CA ASN A 173 0.20 1.75 -3.81
C ASN A 173 0.62 2.91 -2.87
N GLU A 174 1.39 2.62 -1.82
CA GLU A 174 1.91 3.66 -0.92
C GLU A 174 2.81 4.66 -1.67
N LEU A 175 3.71 4.16 -2.53
CA LEU A 175 4.55 5.01 -3.37
C LEU A 175 3.72 5.87 -4.34
N ASN A 176 2.70 5.31 -4.97
CA ASN A 176 1.83 6.04 -5.88
C ASN A 176 1.01 7.13 -5.16
N GLU A 177 0.55 6.88 -3.93
CA GLU A 177 -0.10 7.91 -3.10
C GLU A 177 0.86 9.06 -2.77
N VAL A 178 2.10 8.75 -2.39
CA VAL A 178 3.13 9.76 -2.13
C VAL A 178 3.46 10.55 -3.40
N VAL A 179 3.67 9.89 -4.53
CA VAL A 179 3.94 10.54 -5.82
C VAL A 179 2.78 11.45 -6.23
N ASN A 180 1.54 10.96 -6.13
CA ASN A 180 0.35 11.77 -6.45
C ASN A 180 0.20 12.99 -5.52
N SER A 181 0.51 12.84 -4.23
CA SER A 181 0.49 13.96 -3.28
C SER A 181 1.56 14.99 -3.59
N LEU A 182 2.78 14.55 -3.94
CA LEU A 182 3.87 15.42 -4.36
C LEU A 182 3.55 16.17 -5.66
N GLN A 183 2.98 15.48 -6.65
CA GLN A 183 2.55 16.10 -7.90
C GLN A 183 1.48 17.17 -7.67
N LYS A 184 0.48 16.84 -6.86
CA LYS A 184 -0.57 17.79 -6.49
C LYS A 184 -0.02 19.02 -5.76
N ASN A 185 0.92 18.82 -4.83
CA ASN A 185 1.59 19.91 -4.15
C ASN A 185 2.41 20.77 -5.13
N GLN A 186 3.10 20.15 -6.08
CA GLN A 186 3.85 20.86 -7.10
C GLN A 186 2.94 21.69 -8.04
N GLU A 187 1.79 21.13 -8.43
CA GLU A 187 0.79 21.85 -9.23
C GLU A 187 0.23 23.05 -8.46
N ASN A 188 -0.17 22.83 -7.21
CA ASN A 188 -0.66 23.91 -6.33
C ASN A 188 0.40 25.01 -6.16
N MET A 189 1.68 24.67 -6.00
CA MET A 189 2.76 25.64 -5.88
C MET A 189 2.99 26.43 -7.18
N ARG A 190 2.89 25.77 -8.35
CA ARG A 190 2.98 26.46 -9.65
C ARG A 190 1.83 27.45 -9.85
N GLU A 191 0.62 27.03 -9.53
CA GLU A 191 -0.57 27.90 -9.59
C GLU A 191 -0.40 29.10 -8.63
N PHE A 192 0.02 28.85 -7.39
CA PHE A 192 0.31 29.88 -6.40
C PHE A 192 1.35 30.90 -6.89
N LEU A 193 2.47 30.46 -7.47
CA LEU A 193 3.51 31.36 -8.01
C LEU A 193 3.01 32.14 -9.23
N GLY A 194 2.17 31.52 -10.06
CA GLY A 194 1.52 32.17 -11.20
C GLY A 194 0.61 33.33 -10.74
N ASP A 195 -0.26 33.03 -9.79
CA ASP A 195 -1.19 34.00 -9.24
C ASP A 195 -0.47 35.12 -8.48
N ALA A 196 0.54 34.79 -7.66
CA ALA A 196 1.38 35.77 -6.99
C ALA A 196 2.03 36.74 -7.99
N SER A 197 2.54 36.23 -9.12
CA SER A 197 3.13 37.04 -10.18
C SER A 197 2.11 38.02 -10.81
N HIS A 198 0.89 37.54 -11.02
CA HIS A 198 -0.19 38.38 -11.54
C HIS A 198 -0.61 39.47 -10.55
N GLU A 199 -0.75 39.11 -9.26
CA GLU A 199 -1.14 40.07 -8.21
C GLU A 199 -0.06 41.12 -7.91
N LEU A 200 1.22 40.79 -8.11
CA LEU A 200 2.32 41.76 -8.02
C LEU A 200 2.44 42.67 -9.26
N ARG A 201 2.14 42.15 -10.46
CA ARG A 201 2.23 42.92 -11.71
C ARG A 201 1.21 44.07 -11.75
N THR A 202 0.04 43.87 -11.22
CA THR A 202 -1.04 44.85 -11.26
C THR A 202 -0.67 46.14 -10.55
N PRO A 203 -0.31 46.16 -9.23
CA PRO A 203 0.11 47.41 -8.54
C PRO A 203 1.35 48.04 -9.17
N LEU A 204 2.31 47.23 -9.63
CA LEU A 204 3.50 47.72 -10.31
C LEU A 204 3.14 48.52 -11.58
N THR A 205 2.15 48.03 -12.35
CA THR A 205 1.66 48.75 -13.55
C THR A 205 0.98 50.07 -13.17
N VAL A 206 0.22 50.06 -12.07
CA VAL A 206 -0.42 51.28 -11.55
C VAL A 206 0.62 52.30 -11.10
N ILE A 207 1.60 51.88 -10.29
CA ILE A 207 2.72 52.72 -9.85
C ILE A 207 3.45 53.36 -11.06
N LYS A 208 3.80 52.51 -12.07
CA LYS A 208 4.46 52.97 -13.29
C LYS A 208 3.62 54.04 -14.01
N GLY A 209 2.29 53.80 -14.13
CA GLY A 209 1.39 54.77 -14.76
C GLY A 209 1.36 56.13 -14.05
N TYR A 210 1.26 56.15 -12.72
CA TYR A 210 1.27 57.40 -11.96
C TYR A 210 2.62 58.09 -12.01
N ILE A 211 3.75 57.39 -11.98
CA ILE A 211 5.08 57.96 -12.15
C ILE A 211 5.24 58.58 -13.56
N GLU A 212 4.72 57.97 -14.61
CA GLU A 212 4.70 58.53 -15.96
C GLU A 212 3.85 59.77 -16.05
N LEU A 213 2.67 59.81 -15.39
CA LEU A 213 1.84 61.02 -15.31
C LEU A 213 2.54 62.14 -14.57
N LEU A 214 3.20 61.86 -13.45
CA LEU A 214 4.00 62.84 -12.70
C LEU A 214 5.17 63.39 -13.51
N SER A 215 5.81 62.58 -14.35
CA SER A 215 6.95 62.95 -15.16
C SER A 215 6.56 63.84 -16.37
N LYS A 216 5.41 63.54 -17.01
CA LYS A 216 4.93 64.23 -18.21
C LYS A 216 4.24 65.55 -17.90
N ASN A 217 3.53 65.65 -16.78
CA ASN A 217 2.68 66.82 -16.44
C ASN A 217 3.27 67.63 -15.30
N LYS A 218 4.46 68.24 -15.55
CA LYS A 218 5.17 69.06 -14.55
C LYS A 218 4.41 70.34 -14.10
N THR A 219 3.41 70.79 -14.85
CA THR A 219 2.61 72.00 -14.62
C THR A 219 1.27 71.73 -13.97
N GLN A 220 0.96 70.55 -13.52
CA GLN A 220 -0.29 70.23 -12.80
C GLN A 220 -0.35 70.89 -11.43
N ALA A 221 -1.60 71.21 -10.99
CA ALA A 221 -1.87 71.78 -9.67
C ALA A 221 -1.27 70.88 -8.54
N PRO A 222 -0.73 71.44 -7.47
CA PRO A 222 -0.08 70.74 -6.37
C PRO A 222 -0.98 69.66 -5.76
N GLU A 223 -2.29 69.85 -5.67
CA GLU A 223 -3.28 68.95 -5.10
C GLU A 223 -3.40 67.68 -5.94
N ILE A 224 -3.37 67.79 -7.28
CA ILE A 224 -3.43 66.60 -8.19
C ILE A 224 -2.16 65.76 -8.06
N ARG A 225 -1.02 66.42 -7.97
CA ARG A 225 0.27 65.78 -7.78
C ARG A 225 0.34 65.03 -6.44
N SER A 226 -0.14 65.66 -5.35
CA SER A 226 -0.24 64.98 -4.05
C SER A 226 -1.09 63.74 -4.14
N GLY A 227 -2.24 63.78 -4.80
CA GLY A 227 -3.10 62.59 -4.99
C GLY A 227 -2.42 61.47 -5.77
N TYR A 228 -1.50 61.78 -6.71
CA TYR A 228 -0.72 60.77 -7.41
C TYR A 228 0.34 60.13 -6.50
N TYR A 229 1.02 60.90 -5.65
CA TYR A 229 1.95 60.38 -4.66
C TYR A 229 1.24 59.50 -3.63
N ASP A 230 0.09 59.90 -3.15
CA ASP A 230 -0.72 59.14 -2.21
C ASP A 230 -1.13 57.76 -2.83
N ARG A 231 -1.54 57.77 -4.10
CA ARG A 231 -1.87 56.55 -4.82
C ARG A 231 -0.67 55.60 -4.98
N VAL A 232 0.50 56.16 -5.32
CA VAL A 232 1.75 55.35 -5.40
C VAL A 232 2.11 54.80 -4.02
N GLY A 233 1.99 55.61 -2.96
CA GLY A 233 2.23 55.14 -1.58
C GLY A 233 1.33 53.96 -1.19
N HIS A 234 0.03 54.07 -1.43
CA HIS A 234 -0.92 52.99 -1.15
C HIS A 234 -0.63 51.69 -1.93
N GLU A 235 -0.21 51.81 -3.21
CA GLU A 235 0.13 50.58 -3.96
C GLU A 235 1.44 49.96 -3.49
N ILE A 236 2.41 50.74 -2.99
CA ILE A 236 3.64 50.21 -2.36
C ILE A 236 3.31 49.46 -1.06
N GLU A 237 2.49 50.09 -0.17
CA GLU A 237 2.04 49.43 1.07
C GLU A 237 1.29 48.13 0.78
N ARG A 238 0.42 48.14 -0.23
CA ARG A 238 -0.29 46.94 -0.68
C ARG A 238 0.67 45.82 -1.17
N MET A 239 1.70 46.21 -1.94
CA MET A 239 2.72 45.26 -2.39
C MET A 239 3.51 44.67 -1.22
N GLN A 240 3.89 45.49 -0.25
CA GLN A 240 4.59 45.02 0.96
C GLN A 240 3.74 44.04 1.76
N ALA A 241 2.45 44.33 1.95
CA ALA A 241 1.53 43.39 2.61
C ALA A 241 1.42 42.07 1.87
N LEU A 242 1.31 42.09 0.51
CA LEU A 242 1.27 40.90 -0.30
C LEU A 242 2.55 40.06 -0.20
N ILE A 243 3.73 40.70 -0.23
CA ILE A 243 5.03 40.03 -0.08
C ILE A 243 5.13 39.37 1.30
N ASN A 244 4.72 40.05 2.37
CA ASN A 244 4.71 39.51 3.72
C ASN A 244 3.76 38.30 3.83
N ASP A 245 2.57 38.35 3.20
CA ASP A 245 1.63 37.24 3.14
C ASP A 245 2.23 36.05 2.42
N LEU A 246 2.95 36.23 1.29
CA LEU A 246 3.63 35.21 0.54
C LEU A 246 4.77 34.56 1.33
N LEU A 247 5.59 35.38 2.02
CA LEU A 247 6.66 34.88 2.88
C LEU A 247 6.09 34.05 4.03
N LEU A 248 5.02 34.48 4.67
CA LEU A 248 4.37 33.74 5.74
C LEU A 248 3.80 32.41 5.25
N ILE A 249 3.20 32.36 4.06
CA ILE A 249 2.74 31.10 3.48
C ILE A 249 3.92 30.15 3.25
N ALA A 250 5.03 30.67 2.70
CA ALA A 250 6.23 29.86 2.48
C ALA A 250 6.83 29.33 3.79
N GLU A 251 6.86 30.15 4.84
CA GLU A 251 7.28 29.73 6.18
C GLU A 251 6.36 28.63 6.74
N LEU A 252 5.05 28.76 6.58
CA LEU A 252 4.06 27.80 7.05
C LEU A 252 4.09 26.46 6.26
N GLU A 253 4.63 26.47 5.03
CA GLU A 253 4.80 25.25 4.22
C GLU A 253 6.10 24.50 4.52
N ASP A 254 7.16 25.22 4.89
CA ASP A 254 8.53 24.65 5.02
C ASP A 254 8.84 24.16 6.45
N GLN A 255 8.01 24.48 7.44
CA GLN A 255 8.32 24.16 8.84
C GLN A 255 7.74 22.84 9.31
N ALA A 256 8.62 22.00 9.91
CA ALA A 256 8.25 21.21 11.07
C ALA A 256 7.53 22.16 12.07
N PRO A 257 6.43 21.74 12.72
CA PRO A 257 5.63 22.60 13.59
C PRO A 257 6.56 23.39 14.51
N ALA A 258 6.40 24.72 14.50
CA ALA A 258 7.13 25.61 15.40
C ALA A 258 7.07 25.04 16.82
N ALA A 259 8.11 25.25 17.62
CA ALA A 259 8.15 24.73 18.98
C ALA A 259 6.79 24.96 19.65
N PRO A 260 6.18 23.91 20.24
CA PRO A 260 4.83 23.98 20.78
C PRO A 260 4.76 25.08 21.84
N GLU A 261 3.91 26.07 21.62
CA GLU A 261 3.66 27.16 22.55
C GLU A 261 2.21 27.07 23.01
N ILE A 262 2.02 26.82 24.30
CA ILE A 262 0.68 26.77 24.89
C ILE A 262 0.25 28.20 25.24
N ILE A 263 -0.81 28.66 24.56
CA ILE A 263 -1.36 29.99 24.80
C ILE A 263 -2.78 29.91 25.38
N ASN A 264 -3.19 30.97 26.09
CA ASN A 264 -4.57 31.17 26.52
C ASN A 264 -5.38 31.77 25.37
N PHE A 265 -6.02 30.89 24.58
CA PHE A 265 -6.76 31.29 23.38
C PHE A 265 -7.99 32.15 23.72
N SER A 266 -8.63 31.87 24.86
CA SER A 266 -9.74 32.72 25.34
C SER A 266 -9.34 34.19 25.53
N ARG A 267 -8.15 34.41 26.03
CA ARG A 267 -7.60 35.77 26.21
C ARG A 267 -7.31 36.45 24.88
N GLU A 268 -6.74 35.76 23.91
CA GLU A 268 -6.44 36.30 22.58
C GLU A 268 -7.73 36.64 21.82
N VAL A 269 -8.72 35.76 21.85
CA VAL A 269 -10.02 36.00 21.21
C VAL A 269 -10.74 37.18 21.88
N ALA A 270 -10.74 37.28 23.21
CA ALA A 270 -11.37 38.38 23.95
C ALA A 270 -10.70 39.73 23.64
N HIS A 271 -9.35 39.76 23.63
CA HIS A 271 -8.57 40.97 23.36
C HIS A 271 -8.91 41.53 21.97
N LEU A 272 -8.75 40.73 20.92
CA LEU A 272 -8.99 41.14 19.55
C LEU A 272 -10.47 41.42 19.26
N SER A 273 -11.41 40.77 19.96
CA SER A 273 -12.83 41.08 19.86
C SER A 273 -13.17 42.46 20.46
N ASN A 274 -12.50 42.85 21.55
CA ASN A 274 -12.63 44.17 22.14
C ASN A 274 -12.03 45.28 21.26
N ASP A 275 -10.89 44.98 20.61
CA ASP A 275 -10.30 45.90 19.64
C ASP A 275 -11.27 46.15 18.47
N LEU A 276 -11.90 45.07 17.96
CA LEU A 276 -12.90 45.18 16.91
C LEU A 276 -14.11 46.04 17.35
N LYS A 277 -14.62 45.84 18.59
CA LYS A 277 -15.71 46.69 19.16
C LYS A 277 -15.32 48.16 19.24
N THR A 278 -14.07 48.42 19.62
CA THR A 278 -13.54 49.79 19.73
C THR A 278 -13.41 50.49 18.37
N LEU A 279 -12.94 49.76 17.37
CA LEU A 279 -12.75 50.27 16.01
C LEU A 279 -14.05 50.39 15.22
N GLN A 280 -15.08 49.61 15.56
CA GLN A 280 -16.36 49.58 14.84
C GLN A 280 -17.52 49.77 15.82
N THR A 281 -17.64 50.94 16.38
CA THR A 281 -18.63 51.32 17.40
C THR A 281 -20.09 51.19 16.95
N MET A 282 -20.37 51.25 15.65
CA MET A 282 -21.73 51.11 15.08
C MET A 282 -22.13 49.66 14.89
N ARG A 283 -21.18 48.72 14.92
CA ARG A 283 -21.44 47.31 14.67
C ARG A 283 -21.91 46.58 15.94
N PRO A 284 -23.08 45.91 15.93
CA PRO A 284 -23.51 45.07 17.03
C PRO A 284 -22.64 43.79 17.11
N ILE A 285 -21.74 43.74 18.08
CA ILE A 285 -20.85 42.57 18.29
C ILE A 285 -21.18 41.92 19.62
N GLU A 286 -21.74 40.71 19.55
CA GLU A 286 -21.97 39.84 20.68
C GLU A 286 -20.80 38.85 20.84
N THR A 287 -20.32 38.66 22.07
CA THR A 287 -19.22 37.74 22.38
C THR A 287 -19.62 36.78 23.49
N LYS A 288 -19.43 35.48 23.27
CA LYS A 288 -19.61 34.39 24.26
C LYS A 288 -18.32 33.59 24.30
N ILE A 289 -17.43 33.91 25.22
CA ILE A 289 -16.10 33.33 25.30
C ILE A 289 -15.96 32.56 26.61
N GLU A 290 -15.83 31.26 26.50
CA GLU A 290 -15.52 30.39 27.64
C GLU A 290 -14.08 30.68 28.12
N PRO A 291 -13.85 30.96 29.42
CA PRO A 291 -12.54 31.35 29.93
C PRO A 291 -11.60 30.13 30.06
N GLY A 292 -10.29 30.40 29.92
CA GLY A 292 -9.24 29.41 30.27
C GLY A 292 -8.99 28.32 29.23
N ILE A 293 -9.45 28.46 28.00
CA ILE A 293 -9.15 27.51 26.93
C ILE A 293 -7.71 27.67 26.49
N LEU A 294 -6.91 26.62 26.65
CA LEU A 294 -5.52 26.56 26.23
C LEU A 294 -5.39 25.77 24.92
N VAL A 295 -4.61 26.30 23.99
CA VAL A 295 -4.32 25.63 22.70
C VAL A 295 -2.82 25.68 22.40
N ASN A 296 -2.33 24.73 21.62
CA ASN A 296 -0.95 24.68 21.18
C ASN A 296 -0.79 25.35 19.81
N ILE A 297 -0.47 26.63 19.84
CA ILE A 297 -0.25 27.48 18.65
C ILE A 297 0.64 28.67 19.04
N SER A 298 1.53 29.10 18.17
CA SER A 298 2.31 30.32 18.42
C SER A 298 1.39 31.52 18.59
N GLN A 299 1.67 32.37 19.59
CA GLN A 299 0.89 33.59 19.85
C GLN A 299 0.79 34.49 18.62
N ASN A 300 1.89 34.66 17.88
CA ASN A 300 1.91 35.44 16.64
C ASN A 300 0.96 34.87 15.58
N TYR A 301 0.94 33.54 15.41
CA TYR A 301 0.05 32.91 14.44
C TYR A 301 -1.41 32.98 14.85
N ALA A 302 -1.73 32.85 16.15
CA ALA A 302 -3.08 33.02 16.64
C ALA A 302 -3.59 34.47 16.40
N GLN A 303 -2.77 35.47 16.69
CA GLN A 303 -3.08 36.88 16.44
C GLN A 303 -3.25 37.18 14.94
N GLN A 304 -2.37 36.62 14.09
CA GLN A 304 -2.46 36.80 12.63
C GLN A 304 -3.74 36.13 12.07
N MET A 305 -4.08 34.94 12.54
CA MET A 305 -5.31 34.25 12.16
C MET A 305 -6.55 35.11 12.51
N LEU A 306 -6.65 35.57 13.76
CA LEU A 306 -7.77 36.38 14.23
C LEU A 306 -7.83 37.75 13.52
N ALA A 307 -6.66 38.39 13.30
CA ALA A 307 -6.58 39.65 12.56
C ALA A 307 -7.10 39.48 11.12
N ASN A 308 -6.78 38.41 10.44
CA ASN A 308 -7.29 38.12 9.10
C ASN A 308 -8.82 37.91 9.08
N ILE A 309 -9.39 37.24 10.10
CA ILE A 309 -10.85 37.10 10.24
C ILE A 309 -11.51 38.45 10.40
N PHE A 310 -11.01 39.29 11.32
CA PHE A 310 -11.60 40.59 11.60
C PHE A 310 -11.38 41.59 10.47
N ALA A 311 -10.27 41.51 9.75
CA ALA A 311 -10.07 42.26 8.52
C ALA A 311 -11.10 41.89 7.44
N ASN A 312 -11.41 40.59 7.30
CA ASN A 312 -12.46 40.12 6.39
C ASN A 312 -13.84 40.61 6.81
N LEU A 313 -14.18 40.54 8.10
CA LEU A 313 -15.42 41.11 8.62
C LEU A 313 -15.57 42.61 8.29
N ARG A 314 -14.54 43.41 8.56
CA ARG A 314 -14.56 44.87 8.28
C ARG A 314 -14.72 45.17 6.80
N ARG A 315 -14.11 44.35 5.94
CA ARG A 315 -14.05 44.62 4.50
C ARG A 315 -15.29 44.18 3.76
N HIS A 316 -15.86 43.01 4.16
CA HIS A 316 -16.89 42.33 3.39
C HIS A 316 -18.29 42.40 3.99
N THR A 317 -18.43 42.93 5.22
CA THR A 317 -19.74 43.11 5.84
C THR A 317 -20.05 44.61 6.06
N PRO A 318 -21.29 45.04 5.87
CA PRO A 318 -21.70 46.39 6.20
C PRO A 318 -21.40 46.78 7.66
N GLU A 319 -21.14 48.07 7.96
CA GLU A 319 -20.72 48.50 9.30
C GLU A 319 -21.78 48.33 10.38
N ASP A 320 -23.04 48.24 10.01
CA ASP A 320 -24.21 47.99 10.88
C ASP A 320 -24.57 46.49 11.02
N SER A 321 -23.85 45.63 10.33
CA SER A 321 -24.12 44.17 10.35
C SER A 321 -23.79 43.52 11.69
N GLN A 322 -24.73 42.72 12.19
CA GLN A 322 -24.54 41.93 13.41
C GLN A 322 -23.42 40.88 13.26
N VAL A 323 -22.61 40.74 14.32
CA VAL A 323 -21.57 39.72 14.45
C VAL A 323 -21.70 39.01 15.77
N LEU A 324 -21.62 37.67 15.74
CA LEU A 324 -21.57 36.82 16.92
C LEU A 324 -20.25 36.05 16.94
N ILE A 325 -19.52 36.16 18.04
CA ILE A 325 -18.25 35.44 18.29
C ILE A 325 -18.46 34.51 19.47
N VAL A 326 -18.35 33.23 19.25
CA VAL A 326 -18.50 32.17 20.28
C VAL A 326 -17.21 31.38 20.34
N LEU A 327 -16.63 31.24 21.54
CA LEU A 327 -15.57 30.31 21.83
C LEU A 327 -16.01 29.39 22.94
N ALA A 328 -16.06 28.10 22.68
CA ALA A 328 -16.46 27.08 23.64
C ALA A 328 -15.63 25.79 23.49
N THR A 329 -15.67 24.94 24.49
CA THR A 329 -15.06 23.61 24.42
C THR A 329 -16.05 22.57 23.91
N SER A 330 -15.61 21.69 23.02
CA SER A 330 -16.38 20.54 22.52
C SER A 330 -15.49 19.29 22.54
N GLY A 331 -15.67 18.43 23.54
CA GLY A 331 -14.80 17.27 23.76
C GLY A 331 -13.35 17.69 24.02
N ASN A 332 -12.41 17.34 23.13
CA ASN A 332 -10.99 17.71 23.22
C ASN A 332 -10.61 18.86 22.27
N LYS A 333 -11.59 19.68 21.87
CA LYS A 333 -11.37 20.78 20.90
C LYS A 333 -11.89 22.10 21.45
N ALA A 334 -11.12 23.17 21.20
CA ALA A 334 -11.58 24.54 21.28
C ALA A 334 -12.29 24.86 19.96
N VAL A 335 -13.55 25.26 20.03
CA VAL A 335 -14.38 25.61 18.86
C VAL A 335 -14.62 27.11 18.88
N LEU A 336 -14.03 27.83 17.94
CA LEU A 336 -14.28 29.24 17.70
C LEU A 336 -15.23 29.39 16.51
N THR A 337 -16.42 29.96 16.75
CA THR A 337 -17.40 30.23 15.71
C THR A 337 -17.59 31.72 15.59
N ILE A 338 -17.48 32.24 14.37
CA ILE A 338 -17.69 33.66 14.07
C ILE A 338 -18.74 33.74 12.96
N SER A 339 -19.89 34.33 13.28
CA SER A 339 -21.04 34.44 12.39
C SER A 339 -21.35 35.92 12.10
N ASP A 340 -21.54 36.28 10.85
CA ASP A 340 -21.91 37.62 10.43
C ASP A 340 -23.25 37.68 9.69
N ALA A 341 -23.80 38.90 9.56
CA ALA A 341 -25.00 39.20 8.79
C ALA A 341 -24.65 39.87 7.44
N GLY A 342 -23.49 39.57 6.87
CA GLY A 342 -23.06 40.07 5.57
C GLY A 342 -23.70 39.35 4.38
N PRO A 343 -23.16 39.55 3.17
CA PRO A 343 -23.68 38.90 1.94
C PRO A 343 -23.40 37.43 1.84
N GLY A 344 -22.55 36.84 2.74
CA GLY A 344 -22.10 35.45 2.64
C GLY A 344 -21.16 35.22 1.47
N LEU A 345 -21.00 33.93 1.10
CA LEU A 345 -20.16 33.51 -0.01
C LEU A 345 -21.02 32.75 -1.07
N PRO A 346 -20.56 32.65 -2.33
CA PRO A 346 -21.20 31.80 -3.33
C PRO A 346 -21.30 30.36 -2.88
N GLU A 347 -22.35 29.65 -3.27
CA GLU A 347 -22.63 28.27 -2.89
C GLU A 347 -21.47 27.29 -3.23
N GLU A 348 -20.76 27.56 -4.32
CA GLU A 348 -19.61 26.77 -4.76
C GLU A 348 -18.47 26.79 -3.74
N VAL A 349 -18.27 27.89 -3.04
CA VAL A 349 -17.20 28.05 -2.06
C VAL A 349 -17.43 27.23 -0.80
N TYR A 350 -18.67 27.14 -0.36
CA TYR A 350 -19.02 26.27 0.78
C TYR A 350 -18.76 24.79 0.47
N LYS A 351 -18.74 24.39 -0.82
CA LYS A 351 -18.47 23.02 -1.27
C LYS A 351 -16.99 22.77 -1.58
N SER A 352 -16.32 23.74 -2.25
CA SER A 352 -14.92 23.58 -2.69
C SER A 352 -13.90 23.91 -1.59
N GLY A 353 -14.31 24.63 -0.54
CA GLY A 353 -13.43 25.09 0.52
C GLY A 353 -12.54 26.28 0.10
N ILE A 354 -11.56 26.60 0.96
CA ILE A 354 -10.64 27.73 0.79
C ILE A 354 -9.55 27.35 -0.21
N GLN A 355 -9.39 28.15 -1.27
CA GLN A 355 -8.34 28.04 -2.29
C GLN A 355 -7.42 29.28 -2.26
N TYR A 356 -6.21 29.18 -2.81
CA TYR A 356 -5.26 30.29 -2.93
C TYR A 356 -5.86 31.41 -3.79
N PHE A 357 -5.59 32.65 -3.44
CA PHE A 357 -6.02 33.87 -4.15
C PHE A 357 -7.50 33.93 -4.53
N GLN A 358 -8.35 33.17 -3.86
CA GLN A 358 -9.76 33.13 -4.17
C GLN A 358 -10.43 34.46 -3.76
N ARG A 359 -10.89 35.20 -4.76
CA ARG A 359 -11.62 36.45 -4.59
C ARG A 359 -13.05 36.27 -5.07
N PHE A 360 -14.00 36.47 -4.19
CA PHE A 360 -15.41 36.21 -4.47
C PHE A 360 -16.13 37.40 -5.13
N ASP A 361 -15.55 38.61 -5.08
CA ASP A 361 -16.11 39.81 -5.66
C ASP A 361 -15.06 40.67 -6.39
N ARG A 362 -14.96 40.49 -7.71
CA ARG A 362 -13.97 41.18 -8.56
C ARG A 362 -14.20 42.70 -8.67
N SER A 363 -15.43 43.19 -8.39
CA SER A 363 -15.79 44.60 -8.56
C SER A 363 -15.48 45.46 -7.35
N ARG A 364 -15.75 44.95 -6.14
CA ARG A 364 -15.51 45.68 -4.87
C ARG A 364 -14.08 45.52 -4.33
N SER A 365 -13.39 44.42 -4.69
CA SER A 365 -12.06 44.12 -4.16
C SER A 365 -10.93 45.01 -4.70
N ARG A 366 -11.11 45.71 -5.83
CA ARG A 366 -10.10 46.65 -6.37
C ARG A 366 -9.98 47.91 -5.53
N GLU A 367 -11.05 48.34 -4.91
CA GLU A 367 -11.05 49.55 -4.05
C GLU A 367 -10.69 49.26 -2.59
N SER A 368 -10.95 48.04 -2.12
CA SER A 368 -10.75 47.63 -0.72
C SER A 368 -9.40 46.95 -0.40
N GLY A 369 -8.54 46.72 -1.39
CA GLY A 369 -7.10 46.43 -1.17
C GLY A 369 -6.70 45.08 -0.60
N GLY A 370 -7.52 44.03 -0.64
CA GLY A 370 -7.16 42.70 -0.12
C GLY A 370 -6.29 41.87 -1.06
N SER A 371 -5.29 41.14 -0.49
CA SER A 371 -4.42 40.17 -1.23
C SER A 371 -5.15 38.95 -1.73
N GLY A 372 -6.29 38.56 -1.09
CA GLY A 372 -6.96 37.30 -1.30
C GLY A 372 -6.27 36.12 -0.61
N LEU A 373 -5.16 36.35 0.08
CA LEU A 373 -4.38 35.30 0.79
C LEU A 373 -4.81 35.12 2.25
N GLY A 374 -5.54 36.07 2.85
CA GLY A 374 -5.88 36.02 4.28
C GLY A 374 -6.60 34.72 4.70
N MET A 375 -7.56 34.23 3.88
CA MET A 375 -8.23 32.92 4.19
C MET A 375 -7.29 31.73 4.04
N THR A 376 -6.38 31.76 3.09
CA THR A 376 -5.36 30.73 2.90
C THR A 376 -4.39 30.72 4.08
N ILE A 377 -3.93 31.88 4.54
CA ILE A 377 -3.06 32.02 5.72
C ILE A 377 -3.76 31.44 6.96
N MET A 378 -5.02 31.81 7.21
CA MET A 378 -5.79 31.25 8.30
C MET A 378 -5.86 29.73 8.25
N LYS A 379 -6.19 29.18 7.08
CA LYS A 379 -6.27 27.72 6.88
C LYS A 379 -4.94 27.04 7.19
N ARG A 380 -3.82 27.57 6.69
CA ARG A 380 -2.48 27.01 6.93
C ARG A 380 -2.07 27.08 8.40
N ILE A 381 -2.31 28.20 9.07
CA ILE A 381 -2.06 28.34 10.51
C ILE A 381 -2.83 27.29 11.31
N ILE A 382 -4.12 27.10 10.98
CA ILE A 382 -4.99 26.14 11.66
C ILE A 382 -4.56 24.70 11.40
N GLU A 383 -4.22 24.36 10.15
CA GLU A 383 -3.71 23.03 9.76
C GLU A 383 -2.39 22.71 10.47
N ASN A 384 -1.46 23.66 10.57
CA ASN A 384 -0.20 23.50 11.28
C ASN A 384 -0.39 23.30 12.79
N ALA A 385 -1.45 23.87 13.36
CA ALA A 385 -1.87 23.61 14.73
C ALA A 385 -2.71 22.32 14.89
N SER A 386 -2.73 21.43 13.87
CA SER A 386 -3.54 20.21 13.85
C SER A 386 -5.04 20.47 14.03
N GLY A 387 -5.51 21.63 13.63
CA GLY A 387 -6.89 22.05 13.67
C GLY A 387 -7.62 21.87 12.34
N SER A 388 -8.86 22.37 12.28
CA SER A 388 -9.66 22.41 11.07
C SER A 388 -10.49 23.67 10.99
N ILE A 389 -10.73 24.17 9.76
CA ILE A 389 -11.59 25.32 9.47
C ILE A 389 -12.74 24.88 8.58
N GLY A 390 -13.95 25.32 8.92
CA GLY A 390 -15.17 25.13 8.16
C GLY A 390 -15.83 26.45 7.80
N LEU A 391 -16.42 26.52 6.62
CA LEU A 391 -17.22 27.67 6.16
C LEU A 391 -18.66 27.21 5.99
N ARG A 392 -19.59 27.97 6.59
CA ARG A 392 -21.03 27.69 6.51
C ARG A 392 -21.80 28.98 6.28
N LYS A 393 -23.06 28.83 5.88
CA LYS A 393 -23.98 29.97 5.83
C LYS A 393 -24.40 30.29 7.26
N SER A 394 -24.20 31.54 7.66
CA SER A 394 -24.61 32.05 8.99
C SER A 394 -26.12 32.00 9.13
N HIS A 395 -26.62 31.80 10.35
CA HIS A 395 -28.03 31.92 10.68
C HIS A 395 -28.56 33.36 10.54
N PHE A 396 -27.64 34.34 10.49
CA PHE A 396 -27.96 35.76 10.15
C PHE A 396 -28.01 36.01 8.63
N GLY A 397 -27.73 35.00 7.81
CA GLY A 397 -27.73 35.09 6.35
C GLY A 397 -26.34 35.30 5.70
N GLY A 398 -25.32 35.70 6.48
CA GLY A 398 -23.96 35.93 6.02
C GLY A 398 -23.04 34.70 6.07
N LEU A 399 -21.79 34.93 6.44
CA LEU A 399 -20.76 33.86 6.58
C LEU A 399 -20.63 33.44 8.04
N GLU A 400 -20.50 32.12 8.25
CA GLU A 400 -20.06 31.53 9.49
C GLU A 400 -18.74 30.80 9.27
N ILE A 401 -17.73 31.17 10.07
CA ILE A 401 -16.42 30.53 10.11
C ILE A 401 -16.34 29.72 11.40
N GLU A 402 -16.13 28.41 11.31
CA GLU A 402 -15.90 27.52 12.44
C GLU A 402 -14.45 27.05 12.44
N ILE A 403 -13.73 27.28 13.53
CA ILE A 403 -12.34 26.88 13.72
C ILE A 403 -12.29 25.91 14.91
N ASN A 404 -11.71 24.74 14.67
CA ASN A 404 -11.51 23.72 15.68
C ASN A 404 -10.01 23.56 15.92
N LEU A 405 -9.54 23.81 17.14
CA LEU A 405 -8.16 23.60 17.56
C LEU A 405 -8.11 22.53 18.68
N PRO A 406 -7.09 21.66 18.71
CA PRO A 406 -6.90 20.76 19.84
C PRO A 406 -6.67 21.54 21.13
N ILE A 407 -7.35 21.17 22.22
CA ILE A 407 -7.09 21.73 23.55
C ILE A 407 -5.78 21.14 24.06
N SER A 408 -4.89 22.01 24.54
CA SER A 408 -3.73 21.59 25.32
C SER A 408 -4.17 21.42 26.78
N ARG A 409 -3.85 20.27 27.35
CA ARG A 409 -3.93 20.06 28.80
C ARG A 409 -2.52 20.29 29.36
N ASP A 410 -2.42 21.10 30.39
CA ASP A 410 -1.15 21.28 31.12
C ASP A 410 -0.45 19.97 31.43
#